data_6ce2402782dabe72380156f4c9e1fffa
#
_entry.id   6ce2402782dabe72380156f4c9e1fffa
#
_cell.length_a   1.000
_cell.length_b   1.000
_cell.length_c   1.000
_cell.angle_alpha   90.00
_cell.angle_beta   90.00
_cell.angle_gamma   90.00
#
_symmetry.space_group_name_H-M   'P 1'
#
loop_
_entity.id
_entity.type
_entity.pdbx_description
1 polymer ?
#
loop_
_entity_poly.entity_id
_entity_poly.type
_entity_poly.pdbx_seq_one_letter_code
_entity_poly.pdbx_strand_id
1 'polypeptide(L)'
;MKASASDQRSILDIQKFDFQSATLRNKAANLPELAEINSLTIKQNNARDLRIAAETELSDVKRELARAEGDVEQIVTRIERDEKRLSSGTGTPKELEQTQHELVTLGARRAELEEVELEIMMRVDAIKERIADLSGQENQLALEIADLNIRKENALAAIHTELEGIEADRKSTTQSVNADFLALYEKIREGNNGIGAAALAGNQC
;
A
#
# COMPACT_ATOMS: atom_id res chain seq x y z
N MET A 1 13.14 7.09 -57.95
CA MET A 1 12.19 5.96 -57.95
C MET A 1 10.79 6.53 -58.19
N LYS A 2 9.99 5.98 -59.14
CA LYS A 2 8.57 6.40 -59.27
C LYS A 2 7.71 5.29 -58.72
N ALA A 3 7.02 5.53 -57.59
CA ALA A 3 6.06 4.62 -57.04
C ALA A 3 4.73 4.66 -57.81
N SER A 4 4.05 3.54 -57.93
CA SER A 4 2.71 3.49 -58.51
C SER A 4 1.67 4.22 -57.62
N ALA A 5 0.59 4.70 -58.20
CA ALA A 5 -0.49 5.33 -57.39
C ALA A 5 -1.09 4.36 -56.39
N SER A 6 -1.05 3.03 -56.65
CA SER A 6 -1.45 1.99 -55.73
C SER A 6 -0.50 1.91 -54.52
N ASP A 7 0.83 1.81 -54.82
CA ASP A 7 1.85 1.75 -53.74
C ASP A 7 1.81 2.98 -52.83
N GLN A 8 1.59 4.16 -53.42
CA GLN A 8 1.48 5.40 -52.64
C GLN A 8 0.30 5.39 -51.69
N ARG A 9 -0.86 4.84 -52.10
CA ARG A 9 -2.04 4.68 -51.18
C ARG A 9 -1.74 3.68 -50.10
N SER A 10 -1.18 2.51 -50.47
CA SER A 10 -0.86 1.45 -49.49
C SER A 10 0.15 1.93 -48.44
N ILE A 11 1.14 2.76 -48.81
CA ILE A 11 2.08 3.36 -47.86
C ILE A 11 1.37 4.33 -46.87
N LEU A 12 0.39 5.09 -47.34
CA LEU A 12 -0.41 5.93 -46.45
C LEU A 12 -1.25 5.11 -45.47
N ASP A 13 -1.78 3.98 -45.93
CA ASP A 13 -2.51 3.04 -45.03
C ASP A 13 -1.55 2.42 -44.00
N ILE A 14 -0.33 2.00 -44.43
CA ILE A 14 0.71 1.51 -43.51
C ILE A 14 1.08 2.57 -42.47
N GLN A 15 1.27 3.84 -42.92
CA GLN A 15 1.55 4.96 -42.00
C GLN A 15 0.41 5.13 -40.95
N LYS A 16 -0.83 4.99 -41.40
CA LYS A 16 -2.01 5.03 -40.49
C LYS A 16 -1.97 3.93 -39.45
N PHE A 17 -1.67 2.69 -39.87
CA PHE A 17 -1.53 1.54 -38.95
C PHE A 17 -0.36 1.76 -37.96
N ASP A 18 0.78 2.25 -38.43
CA ASP A 18 1.91 2.56 -37.56
C ASP A 18 1.58 3.65 -36.51
N PHE A 19 0.83 4.68 -36.91
CA PHE A 19 0.35 5.72 -36.02
C PHE A 19 -0.65 5.19 -34.98
N GLN A 20 -1.61 4.36 -35.42
CA GLN A 20 -2.57 3.72 -34.53
C GLN A 20 -1.88 2.80 -33.50
N SER A 21 -0.91 2.00 -33.96
CA SER A 21 -0.11 1.13 -33.08
C SER A 21 0.69 1.93 -32.06
N ALA A 22 1.32 3.04 -32.49
CA ALA A 22 2.04 3.93 -31.58
C ALA A 22 1.12 4.58 -30.54
N THR A 23 -0.06 5.00 -30.96
CA THR A 23 -1.09 5.58 -30.08
C THR A 23 -1.56 4.58 -29.03
N LEU A 24 -1.84 3.34 -29.43
CA LEU A 24 -2.25 2.28 -28.52
C LEU A 24 -1.14 1.88 -27.54
N ARG A 25 0.11 1.79 -28.00
CA ARG A 25 1.27 1.54 -27.14
C ARG A 25 1.46 2.66 -26.11
N ASN A 26 1.28 3.91 -26.55
CA ASN A 26 1.34 5.05 -25.62
C ASN A 26 0.19 5.00 -24.60
N LYS A 27 -1.05 4.66 -25.03
CA LYS A 27 -2.19 4.46 -24.15
C LYS A 27 -1.90 3.37 -23.11
N ALA A 28 -1.33 2.23 -23.52
CA ALA A 28 -0.95 1.14 -22.63
C ALA A 28 0.10 1.58 -21.58
N ALA A 29 1.08 2.37 -22.00
CA ALA A 29 2.12 2.86 -21.09
C ALA A 29 1.63 3.94 -20.10
N ASN A 30 0.51 4.62 -20.40
CA ASN A 30 -0.03 5.73 -19.63
C ASN A 30 -1.46 5.46 -19.15
N LEU A 31 -1.78 4.19 -18.83
CA LEU A 31 -3.07 3.87 -18.23
C LEU A 31 -3.25 4.60 -16.90
N PRO A 32 -4.39 5.27 -16.66
CA PRO A 32 -4.65 6.00 -15.41
C PRO A 32 -4.55 5.10 -14.18
N GLU A 33 -4.93 3.83 -14.29
CA GLU A 33 -4.85 2.82 -13.26
C GLU A 33 -3.42 2.66 -12.70
N LEU A 34 -2.38 2.87 -13.52
CA LEU A 34 -0.99 2.77 -13.08
C LEU A 34 -0.63 3.85 -12.05
N ALA A 35 -1.08 5.08 -12.27
CA ALA A 35 -0.85 6.18 -11.35
C ALA A 35 -1.65 5.99 -10.04
N GLU A 36 -2.89 5.52 -10.13
CA GLU A 36 -3.75 5.24 -8.99
C GLU A 36 -3.19 4.09 -8.14
N ILE A 37 -2.79 2.97 -8.74
CA ILE A 37 -2.15 1.84 -8.06
C ILE A 37 -0.90 2.30 -7.32
N ASN A 38 -0.04 3.09 -7.95
CA ASN A 38 1.16 3.62 -7.31
C ASN A 38 0.82 4.49 -6.09
N SER A 39 -0.17 5.38 -6.22
CA SER A 39 -0.63 6.24 -5.12
C SER A 39 -1.19 5.43 -3.95
N LEU A 40 -2.05 4.44 -4.23
CA LEU A 40 -2.63 3.58 -3.19
C LEU A 40 -1.59 2.67 -2.54
N THR A 41 -0.61 2.18 -3.31
CA THR A 41 0.50 1.37 -2.78
C THR A 41 1.34 2.17 -1.78
N ILE A 42 1.60 3.45 -2.05
CA ILE A 42 2.30 4.33 -1.10
C ILE A 42 1.48 4.49 0.19
N LYS A 43 0.17 4.71 0.08
CA LYS A 43 -0.72 4.81 1.25
C LYS A 43 -0.77 3.53 2.07
N GLN A 44 -0.85 2.38 1.39
CA GLN A 44 -0.85 1.06 2.02
C GLN A 44 0.46 0.81 2.79
N ASN A 45 1.60 1.11 2.20
CA ASN A 45 2.89 0.98 2.87
C ASN A 45 2.98 1.90 4.09
N ASN A 46 2.50 3.14 4.01
CA ASN A 46 2.47 4.05 5.15
C ASN A 46 1.58 3.52 6.28
N ALA A 47 0.39 2.99 5.97
CA ALA A 47 -0.49 2.38 6.97
C ALA A 47 0.16 1.17 7.64
N ARG A 48 0.84 0.32 6.85
CA ARG A 48 1.61 -0.82 7.34
C ARG A 48 2.75 -0.41 8.28
N ASP A 49 3.52 0.60 7.90
CA ASP A 49 4.65 1.08 8.71
C ASP A 49 4.16 1.65 10.05
N LEU A 50 3.04 2.40 10.04
CA LEU A 50 2.39 2.90 11.25
C LEU A 50 1.85 1.76 12.13
N ARG A 51 1.29 0.69 11.53
CA ARG A 51 0.83 -0.48 12.27
C ARG A 51 1.99 -1.20 12.95
N ILE A 52 3.11 -1.41 12.24
CA ILE A 52 4.32 -2.04 12.81
C ILE A 52 4.88 -1.20 13.96
N ALA A 53 4.91 0.11 13.83
CA ALA A 53 5.32 1.01 14.90
C ALA A 53 4.39 0.90 16.13
N ALA A 54 3.07 0.85 15.91
CA ALA A 54 2.09 0.68 16.98
C ALA A 54 2.19 -0.71 17.65
N GLU A 55 2.48 -1.78 16.92
CA GLU A 55 2.73 -3.11 17.48
C GLU A 55 3.99 -3.13 18.37
N THR A 56 5.04 -2.40 17.97
CA THR A 56 6.24 -2.25 18.80
C THR A 56 5.92 -1.49 20.08
N GLU A 57 5.21 -0.36 19.98
CA GLU A 57 4.74 0.43 21.13
C GLU A 57 3.86 -0.43 22.06
N LEU A 58 2.95 -1.24 21.52
CA LEU A 58 2.13 -2.17 22.31
C LEU A 58 2.99 -3.14 23.11
N SER A 59 4.05 -3.67 22.51
CA SER A 59 4.97 -4.58 23.19
C SER A 59 5.67 -3.90 24.35
N ASP A 60 6.08 -2.64 24.17
CA ASP A 60 6.75 -1.87 25.23
C ASP A 60 5.81 -1.53 26.37
N VAL A 61 4.60 -1.05 26.07
CA VAL A 61 3.57 -0.71 27.08
C VAL A 61 3.08 -1.95 27.82
N LYS A 62 2.98 -3.12 27.15
CA LYS A 62 2.67 -4.39 27.83
C LYS A 62 3.75 -4.80 28.84
N ARG A 63 5.02 -4.53 28.55
CA ARG A 63 6.11 -4.77 29.53
C ARG A 63 6.04 -3.80 30.72
N GLU A 64 5.61 -2.56 30.46
CA GLU A 64 5.34 -1.57 31.50
C GLU A 64 4.17 -2.04 32.40
N LEU A 65 3.06 -2.51 31.78
CA LEU A 65 1.92 -3.05 32.50
C LEU A 65 2.31 -4.22 33.40
N ALA A 66 3.05 -5.19 32.88
CA ALA A 66 3.48 -6.35 33.67
C ALA A 66 4.35 -5.97 34.88
N ARG A 67 5.10 -4.86 34.79
CA ARG A 67 5.84 -4.33 35.95
C ARG A 67 4.89 -3.71 36.97
N ALA A 68 3.93 -2.89 36.52
CA ALA A 68 2.94 -2.25 37.41
C ALA A 68 2.08 -3.31 38.13
N GLU A 69 1.61 -4.36 37.40
CA GLU A 69 0.91 -5.50 38.00
C GLU A 69 1.77 -6.19 39.07
N GLY A 70 3.07 -6.41 38.79
CA GLY A 70 4.00 -6.99 39.77
C GLY A 70 4.22 -6.10 41.01
N ASP A 71 4.24 -4.78 40.83
CA ASP A 71 4.37 -3.85 41.98
C ASP A 71 3.11 -3.86 42.85
N VAL A 72 1.90 -3.91 42.24
CA VAL A 72 0.61 -4.07 42.98
C VAL A 72 0.60 -5.39 43.71
N GLU A 73 0.96 -6.50 43.04
CA GLU A 73 0.99 -7.82 43.64
C GLU A 73 1.90 -7.90 44.90
N GLN A 74 3.08 -7.27 44.83
CA GLN A 74 4.00 -7.19 45.97
C GLN A 74 3.38 -6.47 47.17
N ILE A 75 2.70 -5.34 46.94
CA ILE A 75 1.99 -4.60 48.00
C ILE A 75 0.82 -5.41 48.60
N VAL A 76 0.03 -6.03 47.73
CA VAL A 76 -1.10 -6.90 48.14
C VAL A 76 -0.58 -8.03 49.01
N THR A 77 0.45 -8.75 48.59
CA THR A 77 1.08 -9.83 49.35
C THR A 77 1.58 -9.35 50.72
N ARG A 78 2.14 -8.14 50.78
CA ARG A 78 2.59 -7.55 52.06
C ARG A 78 1.42 -7.21 52.98
N ILE A 79 0.35 -6.61 52.44
CA ILE A 79 -0.89 -6.32 53.18
C ILE A 79 -1.44 -7.59 53.77
N GLU A 80 -1.62 -8.65 52.98
CA GLU A 80 -2.17 -9.93 53.43
C GLU A 80 -1.35 -10.55 54.57
N ARG A 81 -0.04 -10.48 54.48
CA ARG A 81 0.88 -10.96 55.52
C ARG A 81 0.72 -10.16 56.81
N ASP A 82 0.64 -8.84 56.71
CA ASP A 82 0.56 -7.94 57.90
C ASP A 82 -0.84 -8.02 58.54
N GLU A 83 -1.93 -8.19 57.78
CA GLU A 83 -3.27 -8.48 58.26
C GLU A 83 -3.33 -9.81 59.01
N LYS A 84 -2.68 -10.85 58.48
CA LYS A 84 -2.59 -12.16 59.13
C LYS A 84 -1.82 -12.09 60.46
N ARG A 85 -0.77 -11.27 60.49
CA ARG A 85 0.00 -11.02 61.74
C ARG A 85 -0.85 -10.31 62.78
N LEU A 86 -1.63 -9.31 62.38
CA LEU A 86 -2.56 -8.59 63.24
C LEU A 86 -3.64 -9.50 63.79
N SER A 87 -4.26 -10.28 62.91
CA SER A 87 -5.37 -11.19 63.29
C SER A 87 -4.94 -12.32 64.22
N SER A 88 -3.69 -12.78 64.09
CA SER A 88 -3.14 -13.81 64.98
C SER A 88 -2.71 -13.27 66.35
N GLY A 89 -2.65 -11.94 66.51
CA GLY A 89 -2.18 -11.30 67.76
C GLY A 89 -0.70 -11.56 68.08
N THR A 90 0.09 -11.96 67.10
CA THR A 90 1.48 -12.37 67.30
C THR A 90 2.37 -11.11 67.34
N GLY A 91 2.84 -10.74 68.51
CA GLY A 91 3.72 -9.61 68.74
C GLY A 91 3.43 -8.83 70.01
N THR A 92 4.27 -7.84 70.34
CA THR A 92 4.03 -6.90 71.44
C THR A 92 2.96 -5.89 71.05
N PRO A 93 2.24 -5.27 71.99
CA PRO A 93 1.25 -4.22 71.69
C PRO A 93 1.78 -3.11 70.80
N LYS A 94 3.06 -2.69 71.00
CA LYS A 94 3.72 -1.68 70.23
C LYS A 94 3.96 -2.12 68.78
N GLU A 95 4.35 -3.37 68.55
CA GLU A 95 4.54 -3.93 67.20
C GLU A 95 3.22 -4.05 66.42
N LEU A 96 2.13 -4.45 67.09
CA LEU A 96 0.82 -4.50 66.50
C LEU A 96 0.29 -3.12 66.10
N GLU A 97 0.53 -2.08 66.92
CA GLU A 97 0.21 -0.69 66.58
C GLU A 97 1.00 -0.21 65.34
N GLN A 98 2.32 -0.51 65.30
CA GLN A 98 3.14 -0.21 64.11
C GLN A 98 2.66 -0.90 62.87
N THR A 99 2.29 -2.18 62.95
CA THR A 99 1.73 -2.95 61.82
C THR A 99 0.41 -2.35 61.33
N GLN A 100 -0.43 -1.83 62.22
CA GLN A 100 -1.67 -1.16 61.87
C GLN A 100 -1.43 0.16 61.10
N HIS A 101 -0.44 0.97 61.54
CA HIS A 101 -0.05 2.15 60.82
C HIS A 101 0.57 1.83 59.44
N GLU A 102 1.35 0.75 59.35
CA GLU A 102 1.92 0.28 58.09
C GLU A 102 0.83 -0.15 57.10
N LEU A 103 -0.20 -0.88 57.54
CA LEU A 103 -1.33 -1.26 56.71
C LEU A 103 -2.08 -0.07 56.10
N VAL A 104 -2.26 1.02 56.84
CA VAL A 104 -2.84 2.27 56.32
C VAL A 104 -1.98 2.84 55.19
N THR A 105 -0.64 2.89 55.39
CA THR A 105 0.30 3.41 54.40
C THR A 105 0.37 2.52 53.17
N LEU A 106 0.38 1.19 53.34
CA LEU A 106 0.35 0.22 52.25
C LEU A 106 -0.97 0.29 51.46
N GLY A 107 -2.11 0.49 52.14
CA GLY A 107 -3.39 0.71 51.47
C GLY A 107 -3.41 1.94 50.58
N ALA A 108 -2.86 3.07 51.07
CA ALA A 108 -2.70 4.27 50.23
C ALA A 108 -1.77 4.02 49.01
N ARG A 109 -0.66 3.34 49.29
CA ARG A 109 0.32 3.02 48.22
C ARG A 109 -0.26 2.05 47.18
N ARG A 110 -1.05 1.09 47.60
CA ARG A 110 -1.78 0.19 46.71
C ARG A 110 -2.72 0.97 45.78
N ALA A 111 -3.51 1.89 46.31
CA ALA A 111 -4.42 2.71 45.51
C ALA A 111 -3.70 3.55 44.48
N GLU A 112 -2.54 4.15 44.83
CA GLU A 112 -1.70 4.88 43.85
C GLU A 112 -1.18 3.97 42.71
N LEU A 113 -0.73 2.76 43.03
CA LEU A 113 -0.20 1.82 42.05
C LEU A 113 -1.30 1.26 41.15
N GLU A 114 -2.49 0.97 41.71
CA GLU A 114 -3.67 0.54 40.94
C GLU A 114 -4.14 1.64 39.97
N GLU A 115 -4.04 2.92 40.34
CA GLU A 115 -4.32 4.04 39.43
C GLU A 115 -3.33 4.09 38.25
N VAL A 116 -2.04 3.91 38.52
CA VAL A 116 -0.99 3.84 37.48
C VAL A 116 -1.20 2.64 36.58
N GLU A 117 -1.54 1.46 37.12
CA GLU A 117 -1.85 0.25 36.37
C GLU A 117 -3.03 0.50 35.44
N LEU A 118 -4.10 1.12 35.93
CA LEU A 118 -5.27 1.46 35.12
C LEU A 118 -4.94 2.41 33.97
N GLU A 119 -4.12 3.44 34.20
CA GLU A 119 -3.66 4.35 33.15
C GLU A 119 -2.90 3.59 32.04
N ILE A 120 -2.00 2.66 32.43
CA ILE A 120 -1.27 1.84 31.47
C ILE A 120 -2.21 0.91 30.70
N MET A 121 -3.20 0.30 31.36
CA MET A 121 -4.22 -0.53 30.70
C MET A 121 -5.00 0.27 29.65
N MET A 122 -5.39 1.51 29.95
CA MET A 122 -6.07 2.38 28.99
C MET A 122 -5.17 2.69 27.78
N ARG A 123 -3.88 2.89 27.98
CA ARG A 123 -2.91 3.07 26.88
C ARG A 123 -2.80 1.80 26.02
N VAL A 124 -2.76 0.61 26.63
CA VAL A 124 -2.74 -0.67 25.92
C VAL A 124 -3.97 -0.80 25.00
N ASP A 125 -5.16 -0.46 25.52
CA ASP A 125 -6.40 -0.61 24.76
C ASP A 125 -6.47 0.42 23.61
N ALA A 126 -6.07 1.66 23.84
CA ALA A 126 -5.99 2.67 22.79
C ALA A 126 -5.00 2.29 21.65
N ILE A 127 -3.86 1.66 21.99
CA ILE A 127 -2.92 1.18 20.98
C ILE A 127 -3.50 -0.01 20.20
N LYS A 128 -4.19 -0.94 20.86
CA LYS A 128 -4.86 -2.07 20.19
C LYS A 128 -5.93 -1.57 19.18
N GLU A 129 -6.72 -0.58 19.56
CA GLU A 129 -7.71 0.03 18.68
C GLU A 129 -7.04 0.67 17.46
N ARG A 130 -5.96 1.43 17.68
CA ARG A 130 -5.17 2.01 16.58
C ARG A 130 -4.59 0.96 15.64
N ILE A 131 -4.11 -0.18 16.16
CA ILE A 131 -3.63 -1.31 15.33
C ILE A 131 -4.78 -1.90 14.49
N ALA A 132 -5.95 -2.08 15.08
CA ALA A 132 -7.12 -2.60 14.38
C ALA A 132 -7.56 -1.67 13.24
N ASP A 133 -7.61 -0.37 13.49
CA ASP A 133 -7.94 0.65 12.48
C ASP A 133 -6.93 0.67 11.33
N LEU A 134 -5.63 0.65 11.63
CA LEU A 134 -4.57 0.63 10.63
C LEU A 134 -4.61 -0.66 9.79
N SER A 135 -4.88 -1.81 10.42
CA SER A 135 -5.08 -3.07 9.73
C SER A 135 -6.30 -3.04 8.80
N GLY A 136 -7.40 -2.42 9.25
CA GLY A 136 -8.58 -2.18 8.43
C GLY A 136 -8.28 -1.33 7.19
N GLN A 137 -7.55 -0.23 7.37
CA GLN A 137 -7.12 0.65 6.27
C GLN A 137 -6.20 -0.08 5.28
N GLU A 138 -5.22 -0.86 5.78
CA GLU A 138 -4.30 -1.66 4.95
C GLU A 138 -5.07 -2.66 4.08
N ASN A 139 -6.06 -3.35 4.66
CA ASN A 139 -6.91 -4.31 3.95
C ASN A 139 -7.80 -3.63 2.91
N GLN A 140 -8.41 -2.50 3.24
CA GLN A 140 -9.25 -1.74 2.31
C GLN A 140 -8.43 -1.28 1.10
N LEU A 141 -7.25 -0.71 1.32
CA LEU A 141 -6.33 -0.30 0.26
C LEU A 141 -5.88 -1.50 -0.61
N ALA A 142 -5.67 -2.67 -0.01
CA ALA A 142 -5.35 -3.90 -0.74
C ALA A 142 -6.48 -4.31 -1.70
N LEU A 143 -7.74 -4.20 -1.28
CA LEU A 143 -8.91 -4.50 -2.13
C LEU A 143 -9.04 -3.50 -3.28
N GLU A 144 -8.82 -2.22 -3.03
CA GLU A 144 -8.85 -1.18 -4.07
C GLU A 144 -7.74 -1.39 -5.12
N ILE A 145 -6.52 -1.71 -4.67
CA ILE A 145 -5.38 -2.04 -5.55
C ILE A 145 -5.69 -3.30 -6.39
N ALA A 146 -6.33 -4.32 -5.80
CA ALA A 146 -6.70 -5.54 -6.51
C ALA A 146 -7.72 -5.25 -7.62
N ASP A 147 -8.76 -4.44 -7.35
CA ASP A 147 -9.75 -4.02 -8.35
C ASP A 147 -9.10 -3.23 -9.50
N LEU A 148 -8.23 -2.27 -9.17
CA LEU A 148 -7.49 -1.50 -10.18
C LEU A 148 -6.57 -2.38 -11.03
N ASN A 149 -5.94 -3.41 -10.45
CA ASN A 149 -5.15 -4.36 -11.22
C ASN A 149 -6.00 -5.16 -12.22
N ILE A 150 -7.19 -5.59 -11.83
CA ILE A 150 -8.14 -6.27 -12.74
C ILE A 150 -8.53 -5.32 -13.88
N ARG A 151 -8.85 -4.07 -13.60
CA ARG A 151 -9.17 -3.07 -14.64
C ARG A 151 -8.01 -2.82 -15.58
N LYS A 152 -6.80 -2.67 -15.05
CA LYS A 152 -5.56 -2.52 -15.83
C LYS A 152 -5.34 -3.71 -16.76
N GLU A 153 -5.49 -4.95 -16.26
CA GLU A 153 -5.32 -6.15 -17.07
C GLU A 153 -6.35 -6.24 -18.19
N ASN A 154 -7.61 -5.92 -17.91
CA ASN A 154 -8.66 -5.88 -18.91
C ASN A 154 -8.38 -4.80 -19.99
N ALA A 155 -7.93 -3.61 -19.59
CA ALA A 155 -7.58 -2.54 -20.52
C ALA A 155 -6.39 -2.93 -21.40
N LEU A 156 -5.35 -3.56 -20.82
CA LEU A 156 -4.20 -4.05 -21.57
C LEU A 156 -4.57 -5.18 -22.53
N ALA A 157 -5.44 -6.11 -22.13
CA ALA A 157 -5.91 -7.17 -23.00
C ALA A 157 -6.71 -6.63 -24.21
N ALA A 158 -7.58 -5.63 -23.98
CA ALA A 158 -8.29 -4.96 -25.07
C ALA A 158 -7.33 -4.27 -26.06
N ILE A 159 -6.34 -3.52 -25.53
CA ILE A 159 -5.32 -2.86 -26.34
C ILE A 159 -4.49 -3.90 -27.14
N HIS A 160 -4.15 -5.03 -26.52
CA HIS A 160 -3.40 -6.09 -27.20
C HIS A 160 -4.18 -6.66 -28.38
N THR A 161 -5.49 -6.97 -28.19
CA THR A 161 -6.34 -7.46 -29.28
C THR A 161 -6.44 -6.45 -30.43
N GLU A 162 -6.57 -5.15 -30.13
CA GLU A 162 -6.58 -4.11 -31.15
C GLU A 162 -5.23 -4.03 -31.91
N LEU A 163 -4.11 -4.15 -31.17
CA LEU A 163 -2.77 -4.14 -31.78
C LEU A 163 -2.56 -5.35 -32.70
N GLU A 164 -2.98 -6.54 -32.31
CA GLU A 164 -2.90 -7.74 -33.15
C GLU A 164 -3.69 -7.57 -34.46
N GLY A 165 -4.88 -6.97 -34.42
CA GLY A 165 -5.68 -6.66 -35.58
C GLY A 165 -4.96 -5.69 -36.53
N ILE A 166 -4.43 -4.58 -35.98
CA ILE A 166 -3.70 -3.57 -36.74
C ILE A 166 -2.41 -4.15 -37.35
N GLU A 167 -1.67 -4.99 -36.61
CA GLU A 167 -0.46 -5.64 -37.12
C GLU A 167 -0.76 -6.64 -38.24
N ALA A 168 -1.90 -7.37 -38.18
CA ALA A 168 -2.37 -8.25 -39.25
C ALA A 168 -2.72 -7.45 -40.52
N ASP A 169 -3.46 -6.34 -40.39
CA ASP A 169 -3.83 -5.46 -41.51
C ASP A 169 -2.59 -4.81 -42.12
N ARG A 170 -1.67 -4.32 -41.28
CA ARG A 170 -0.37 -3.79 -41.72
C ARG A 170 0.41 -4.83 -42.53
N LYS A 171 0.52 -6.06 -42.03
CA LYS A 171 1.22 -7.17 -42.68
C LYS A 171 0.59 -7.51 -44.04
N SER A 172 -0.74 -7.57 -44.11
CA SER A 172 -1.47 -7.81 -45.34
C SER A 172 -1.18 -6.69 -46.37
N THR A 173 -1.24 -5.44 -45.95
CA THR A 173 -1.00 -4.27 -46.84
C THR A 173 0.44 -4.21 -47.29
N THR A 174 1.43 -4.54 -46.46
CA THR A 174 2.86 -4.55 -46.85
C THR A 174 3.18 -5.55 -47.95
N GLN A 175 2.44 -6.67 -48.02
CA GLN A 175 2.63 -7.67 -49.07
C GLN A 175 2.25 -7.18 -50.49
N SER A 176 1.43 -6.15 -50.58
CA SER A 176 1.00 -5.57 -51.85
C SER A 176 1.90 -4.44 -52.36
N VAL A 177 2.85 -3.98 -51.53
CA VAL A 177 3.75 -2.82 -51.86
C VAL A 177 5.07 -3.31 -52.43
N ASN A 178 5.61 -2.55 -53.38
CA ASN A 178 6.95 -2.80 -53.91
C ASN A 178 8.00 -2.77 -52.79
N ALA A 179 8.86 -3.82 -52.73
CA ALA A 179 9.83 -4.03 -51.63
C ALA A 179 10.81 -2.86 -51.45
N ASP A 180 11.31 -2.28 -52.53
CA ASP A 180 12.26 -1.15 -52.44
C ASP A 180 11.57 0.12 -51.90
N PHE A 181 10.30 0.32 -52.28
CA PHE A 181 9.51 1.44 -51.81
C PHE A 181 9.12 1.30 -50.33
N LEU A 182 8.81 0.09 -49.88
CA LEU A 182 8.58 -0.23 -48.48
C LEU A 182 9.86 0.01 -47.66
N ALA A 183 11.02 -0.47 -48.12
CA ALA A 183 12.28 -0.25 -47.46
C ALA A 183 12.65 1.25 -47.29
N LEU A 184 12.34 2.06 -48.33
CA LEU A 184 12.48 3.50 -48.25
C LEU A 184 11.55 4.10 -47.16
N TYR A 185 10.30 3.68 -47.11
CA TYR A 185 9.34 4.10 -46.10
C TYR A 185 9.85 3.80 -44.70
N GLU A 186 10.28 2.58 -44.44
CA GLU A 186 10.79 2.18 -43.09
C GLU A 186 12.00 3.02 -42.69
N LYS A 187 12.93 3.22 -43.57
CA LYS A 187 14.12 4.08 -43.31
C LYS A 187 13.73 5.52 -42.96
N ILE A 188 12.75 6.09 -43.66
CA ILE A 188 12.29 7.47 -43.40
C ILE A 188 11.54 7.49 -42.06
N ARG A 189 10.71 6.51 -41.79
CA ARG A 189 9.95 6.39 -40.55
C ARG A 189 10.86 6.32 -39.34
N GLU A 190 11.92 5.51 -39.38
CA GLU A 190 12.90 5.40 -38.30
C GLU A 190 13.63 6.73 -38.03
N GLY A 191 13.95 7.49 -39.08
CA GLY A 191 14.64 8.77 -38.94
C GLY A 191 13.75 9.95 -38.54
N ASN A 192 12.43 9.82 -38.62
CA ASN A 192 11.46 10.92 -38.43
C ASN A 192 10.38 10.62 -37.41
N ASN A 193 10.75 10.09 -36.23
CA ASN A 193 9.85 9.87 -35.09
C ASN A 193 8.57 9.09 -35.45
N GLY A 194 8.68 8.09 -36.34
CA GLY A 194 7.55 7.25 -36.74
C GLY A 194 6.75 7.74 -37.94
N ILE A 195 7.16 8.83 -38.58
CA ILE A 195 6.50 9.38 -39.79
C ILE A 195 7.35 9.04 -41.03
N GLY A 196 6.85 8.09 -41.83
CA GLY A 196 7.48 7.68 -43.10
C GLY A 196 6.80 8.22 -44.36
N ALA A 197 5.52 8.62 -44.24
CA ALA A 197 4.74 9.16 -45.36
C ALA A 197 3.68 10.17 -44.87
N ALA A 198 3.37 11.15 -45.72
CA ALA A 198 2.29 12.09 -45.49
C ALA A 198 1.51 12.33 -46.82
N ALA A 199 0.20 12.52 -46.70
CA ALA A 199 -0.62 12.87 -47.87
C ALA A 199 -0.47 14.35 -48.19
N LEU A 200 -0.23 14.66 -49.48
CA LEU A 200 -0.25 16.01 -49.96
C LEU A 200 -1.70 16.43 -50.27
N ALA A 201 -2.26 17.35 -49.50
CA ALA A 201 -3.58 17.90 -49.73
C ALA A 201 -3.49 19.38 -50.13
N GLY A 202 -3.84 19.69 -51.39
CA GLY A 202 -3.64 21.03 -51.95
C GLY A 202 -2.16 21.33 -52.13
N ASN A 203 -1.53 22.30 -51.80
CA ASN A 203 -0.08 22.55 -51.85
C ASN A 203 0.61 22.46 -50.46
N GLN A 204 -0.01 21.81 -49.50
CA GLN A 204 0.51 21.66 -48.13
C GLN A 204 0.51 20.19 -47.71
N CYS A 205 1.56 19.76 -47.01
CA CYS A 205 1.66 18.48 -46.34
C CYS A 205 1.05 18.53 -44.95
#